data_33f0cd95190567f780b66d34ef2acafb
#
_entry.id   33f0cd95190567f780b66d34ef2acafb
#
_cell.length_a   1.000
_cell.length_b   1.000
_cell.length_c   1.000
_cell.angle_alpha   90.00
_cell.angle_beta   90.00
_cell.angle_gamma   90.00
#
_symmetry.space_group_name_H-M   'P 1'
#
loop_
_entity.id
_entity.type
_entity.pdbx_description
1 polymer ?
#
loop_
_entity_poly.entity_id
_entity_poly.type
_entity_poly.pdbx_seq_one_letter_code
_entity_poly.pdbx_strand_id
1 'polypeptide(L)'
;MKLFIYHTPELTPADNMPACAIAVDVLRATTTMATALNNGAEAVQVFSDLDKLMAESEKWPADKRIRAGERGGSKVDGFDMGNSPFDCTPEKVTGKRIFISTTNGTRALQRVQAAATVLTAALINRKSVVQFLLNKQPETIWIVGSGWEGSYSLEDTVCAGAIAQSLLAESGIPAIDFAGNDEVFAAIALYLHWQDRLHELLEKASHGQRLLGLGVIEDLKYCAQTDTLDVLPVQREPGVLVKSDFKIPQANFWVPSSEKTAN
;
A
#
# COMPACT_ATOMS: atom_id res chain seq x y z
N MET A 1 14.26 14.40 4.72
CA MET A 1 13.45 13.16 4.87
C MET A 1 14.26 12.12 5.62
N LYS A 2 13.72 11.54 6.68
CA LYS A 2 14.31 10.40 7.39
C LYS A 2 13.28 9.27 7.40
N LEU A 3 13.66 8.10 6.88
CA LEU A 3 12.80 6.95 6.70
C LEU A 3 13.03 5.89 7.77
N PHE A 4 11.94 5.36 8.30
CA PHE A 4 11.93 4.21 9.21
C PHE A 4 11.02 3.12 8.64
N ILE A 5 11.42 1.87 8.77
CA ILE A 5 10.61 0.71 8.40
C ILE A 5 10.31 -0.09 9.66
N TYR A 6 9.05 -0.47 9.84
CA TYR A 6 8.58 -1.34 10.91
C TYR A 6 7.83 -2.51 10.28
N HIS A 7 8.25 -3.73 10.61
CA HIS A 7 7.70 -4.94 9.99
C HIS A 7 6.28 -5.27 10.44
N THR A 8 5.90 -4.78 11.63
CA THR A 8 4.54 -4.96 12.16
C THR A 8 4.09 -3.70 12.90
N PRO A 9 2.77 -3.50 13.07
CA PRO A 9 2.24 -2.36 13.83
C PRO A 9 2.77 -2.27 15.27
N GLU A 10 3.02 -3.41 15.90
CA GLU A 10 3.48 -3.50 17.30
C GLU A 10 4.91 -3.00 17.49
N LEU A 11 5.73 -3.00 16.45
CA LEU A 11 7.12 -2.52 16.49
C LEU A 11 7.22 -1.00 16.34
N THR A 12 6.12 -0.32 16.00
CA THR A 12 6.13 1.14 15.89
C THR A 12 6.20 1.81 17.25
N PRO A 13 6.92 2.94 17.40
CA PRO A 13 6.91 3.72 18.64
C PRO A 13 5.49 4.11 19.05
N ALA A 14 5.22 4.11 20.36
CA ALA A 14 3.90 4.48 20.89
C ALA A 14 3.58 5.95 20.69
N ASP A 15 4.60 6.79 20.80
CA ASP A 15 4.52 8.24 20.76
C ASP A 15 5.23 8.82 19.53
N ASN A 16 4.99 10.11 19.27
CA ASN A 16 5.67 10.88 18.20
C ASN A 16 5.39 10.33 16.79
N MET A 17 4.12 10.36 16.38
CA MET A 17 3.73 10.00 15.01
C MET A 17 4.56 10.75 13.96
N PRO A 18 4.91 10.11 12.83
CA PRO A 18 5.70 10.74 11.78
C PRO A 18 4.90 11.81 11.03
N ALA A 19 5.60 12.64 10.28
CA ALA A 19 4.96 13.57 9.34
C ALA A 19 4.17 12.83 8.24
N CYS A 20 4.67 11.64 7.83
CA CYS A 20 3.99 10.77 6.87
C CYS A 20 4.12 9.31 7.30
N ALA A 21 3.00 8.58 7.33
CA ALA A 21 2.97 7.15 7.55
C ALA A 21 2.39 6.41 6.33
N ILE A 22 2.94 5.25 6.01
CA ILE A 22 2.54 4.41 4.89
C ILE A 22 2.25 3.02 5.41
N ALA A 23 1.00 2.58 5.34
CA ALA A 23 0.64 1.21 5.67
C ALA A 23 0.80 0.32 4.44
N VAL A 24 1.40 -0.86 4.64
CA VAL A 24 1.67 -1.84 3.59
C VAL A 24 1.08 -3.19 3.99
N ASP A 25 0.29 -3.77 3.10
CA ASP A 25 -0.26 -5.14 3.13
C ASP A 25 -0.39 -5.61 1.68
N VAL A 26 0.73 -6.11 1.13
CA VAL A 26 0.81 -6.47 -0.29
C VAL A 26 -0.11 -7.64 -0.61
N LEU A 27 -0.23 -8.59 0.29
CA LEU A 27 -1.09 -9.76 0.15
C LEU A 27 -2.20 -9.75 1.24
N ARG A 28 -3.33 -9.04 1.02
CA ARG A 28 -3.74 -8.39 -0.25
C ARG A 28 -4.33 -7.00 -0.02
N ALA A 29 -4.48 -6.56 1.24
CA ALA A 29 -5.38 -5.46 1.57
C ALA A 29 -5.02 -4.15 0.85
N THR A 30 -3.75 -3.69 0.88
CA THR A 30 -3.39 -2.42 0.24
C THR A 30 -3.38 -2.52 -1.29
N THR A 31 -3.10 -3.69 -1.86
CA THR A 31 -3.27 -3.95 -3.29
C THR A 31 -4.75 -3.85 -3.69
N THR A 32 -5.64 -4.47 -2.93
CA THR A 32 -7.09 -4.43 -3.18
C THR A 32 -7.64 -3.01 -3.05
N MET A 33 -7.23 -2.26 -2.01
CA MET A 33 -7.64 -0.86 -1.82
C MET A 33 -7.18 0.05 -2.95
N ALA A 34 -5.92 -0.10 -3.39
CA ALA A 34 -5.38 0.67 -4.52
C ALA A 34 -6.16 0.36 -5.82
N THR A 35 -6.43 -0.93 -6.09
CA THR A 35 -7.18 -1.36 -7.25
C THR A 35 -8.61 -0.80 -7.23
N ALA A 36 -9.30 -0.86 -6.09
CA ALA A 36 -10.64 -0.35 -5.93
C ALA A 36 -10.73 1.17 -6.22
N LEU A 37 -9.83 1.96 -5.63
CA LEU A 37 -9.78 3.41 -5.82
C LEU A 37 -9.37 3.79 -7.24
N ASN A 38 -8.47 3.02 -7.87
CA ASN A 38 -8.12 3.20 -9.27
C ASN A 38 -9.31 2.96 -10.19
N ASN A 39 -10.14 1.99 -9.86
CA ASN A 39 -11.30 1.58 -10.64
C ASN A 39 -12.58 2.37 -10.31
N GLY A 40 -12.43 3.49 -9.57
CA GLY A 40 -13.50 4.48 -9.38
C GLY A 40 -14.32 4.31 -8.10
N ALA A 41 -13.89 3.50 -7.13
CA ALA A 41 -14.49 3.54 -5.80
C ALA A 41 -14.40 4.96 -5.22
N GLU A 42 -15.49 5.42 -4.59
CA GLU A 42 -15.54 6.74 -3.94
C GLU A 42 -14.57 6.82 -2.76
N ALA A 43 -14.58 5.79 -1.94
CA ALA A 43 -13.72 5.66 -0.77
C ALA A 43 -13.61 4.21 -0.34
N VAL A 44 -12.56 3.89 0.42
CA VAL A 44 -12.41 2.63 1.15
C VAL A 44 -12.34 2.95 2.64
N GLN A 45 -13.29 2.48 3.41
CA GLN A 45 -13.37 2.67 4.86
C GLN A 45 -13.02 1.37 5.58
N VAL A 46 -12.06 1.45 6.51
CA VAL A 46 -11.38 0.30 7.09
C VAL A 46 -11.85 0.05 8.52
N PHE A 47 -12.14 -1.20 8.85
CA PHE A 47 -12.62 -1.62 10.15
C PHE A 47 -11.86 -2.84 10.68
N SER A 48 -11.52 -2.85 11.96
CA SER A 48 -11.03 -4.05 12.66
C SER A 48 -12.16 -4.93 13.19
N ASP A 49 -13.35 -4.39 13.34
CA ASP A 49 -14.53 -4.98 13.94
C ASP A 49 -15.66 -5.11 12.92
N LEU A 50 -16.21 -6.32 12.77
CA LEU A 50 -17.25 -6.60 11.76
C LEU A 50 -18.60 -5.96 12.14
N ASP A 51 -18.95 -5.91 13.42
CA ASP A 51 -20.22 -5.33 13.88
C ASP A 51 -20.22 -3.82 13.63
N LYS A 52 -19.08 -3.16 13.87
CA LYS A 52 -18.91 -1.74 13.53
C LYS A 52 -18.98 -1.50 12.02
N LEU A 53 -18.37 -2.37 11.22
CA LEU A 53 -18.46 -2.31 9.76
C LEU A 53 -19.91 -2.43 9.31
N MET A 54 -20.65 -3.41 9.84
CA MET A 54 -22.06 -3.62 9.51
C MET A 54 -22.90 -2.38 9.84
N ALA A 55 -22.81 -1.91 11.10
CA ALA A 55 -23.57 -0.74 11.58
C ALA A 55 -23.25 0.54 10.77
N GLU A 56 -21.97 0.76 10.44
CA GLU A 56 -21.59 1.95 9.66
C GLU A 56 -22.05 1.85 8.20
N SER A 57 -21.87 0.68 7.59
CA SER A 57 -22.25 0.45 6.19
C SER A 57 -23.77 0.56 6.00
N GLU A 58 -24.61 0.26 6.99
CA GLU A 58 -26.06 0.38 6.91
C GLU A 58 -26.57 1.82 6.81
N LYS A 59 -25.76 2.79 7.20
CA LYS A 59 -26.07 4.22 7.02
C LYS A 59 -26.02 4.67 5.55
N TRP A 60 -25.51 3.82 4.67
CA TRP A 60 -25.37 4.09 3.24
C TRP A 60 -26.42 3.31 2.44
N PRO A 61 -26.96 3.89 1.35
CA PRO A 61 -27.85 3.18 0.44
C PRO A 61 -27.21 1.88 -0.08
N ALA A 62 -27.98 0.83 -0.26
CA ALA A 62 -27.48 -0.47 -0.65
C ALA A 62 -26.76 -0.47 -2.02
N ASP A 63 -27.21 0.39 -2.94
CA ASP A 63 -26.59 0.58 -4.27
C ASP A 63 -25.33 1.45 -4.24
N LYS A 64 -25.02 2.12 -3.11
CA LYS A 64 -23.86 2.99 -2.91
C LYS A 64 -22.80 2.40 -1.96
N ARG A 65 -23.01 1.20 -1.46
CA ARG A 65 -22.09 0.52 -0.54
C ARG A 65 -21.65 -0.83 -1.06
N ILE A 66 -20.46 -1.26 -0.62
CA ILE A 66 -19.94 -2.61 -0.76
C ILE A 66 -19.34 -3.02 0.58
N ARG A 67 -19.72 -4.19 1.07
CA ARG A 67 -19.10 -4.84 2.22
C ARG A 67 -18.05 -5.82 1.71
N ALA A 68 -16.81 -5.59 2.12
CA ALA A 68 -15.67 -6.39 1.71
C ALA A 68 -14.93 -6.93 2.92
N GLY A 69 -14.33 -8.09 2.79
CA GLY A 69 -13.49 -8.61 3.87
C GLY A 69 -13.20 -10.09 3.79
N GLU A 70 -12.22 -10.49 4.58
CA GLU A 70 -11.78 -11.87 4.70
C GLU A 70 -11.53 -12.24 6.17
N ARG A 71 -11.66 -13.53 6.44
CA ARG A 71 -11.14 -14.17 7.65
C ARG A 71 -10.45 -15.47 7.23
N GLY A 72 -9.17 -15.62 7.62
CA GLY A 72 -8.36 -16.76 7.18
C GLY A 72 -8.20 -16.88 5.66
N GLY A 73 -8.25 -15.76 4.93
CA GLY A 73 -8.12 -15.69 3.46
C GLY A 73 -9.42 -15.94 2.70
N SER A 74 -10.50 -16.36 3.35
CA SER A 74 -11.81 -16.61 2.73
C SER A 74 -12.77 -15.43 2.94
N LYS A 75 -13.64 -15.17 1.95
CA LYS A 75 -14.65 -14.10 2.06
C LYS A 75 -15.54 -14.30 3.29
N VAL A 76 -15.82 -13.21 4.00
CA VAL A 76 -16.79 -13.21 5.12
C VAL A 76 -18.19 -13.51 4.60
N ASP A 77 -18.91 -14.39 5.30
CA ASP A 77 -20.28 -14.75 4.93
C ASP A 77 -21.19 -13.53 4.94
N GLY A 78 -22.04 -13.41 3.91
CA GLY A 78 -22.95 -12.29 3.74
C GLY A 78 -22.31 -11.01 3.21
N PHE A 79 -21.00 -10.98 2.95
CA PHE A 79 -20.34 -9.82 2.34
C PHE A 79 -20.41 -9.89 0.80
N ASP A 80 -20.36 -8.70 0.17
CA ASP A 80 -20.48 -8.56 -1.29
C ASP A 80 -19.21 -9.05 -2.02
N MET A 81 -18.02 -8.90 -1.38
CA MET A 81 -16.74 -9.33 -1.94
C MET A 81 -15.74 -9.73 -0.84
N GLY A 82 -14.71 -10.46 -1.26
CA GLY A 82 -13.58 -10.86 -0.42
C GLY A 82 -12.53 -9.76 -0.31
N ASN A 83 -11.26 -10.19 -0.36
CA ASN A 83 -10.09 -9.32 -0.37
C ASN A 83 -9.22 -9.59 -1.60
N SER A 84 -9.83 -10.02 -2.73
CA SER A 84 -9.13 -10.15 -4.00
C SER A 84 -9.17 -8.84 -4.78
N PRO A 85 -8.05 -8.37 -5.36
CA PRO A 85 -8.07 -7.20 -6.25
C PRO A 85 -8.95 -7.43 -7.48
N PHE A 86 -9.14 -8.68 -7.92
CA PHE A 86 -10.05 -9.02 -9.04
C PHE A 86 -11.54 -8.84 -8.71
N ASP A 87 -11.90 -8.77 -7.44
CA ASP A 87 -13.26 -8.42 -7.04
C ASP A 87 -13.61 -6.95 -7.32
N CYS A 88 -12.58 -6.08 -7.49
CA CYS A 88 -12.71 -4.64 -7.63
C CYS A 88 -12.83 -4.21 -9.11
N THR A 89 -13.76 -4.80 -9.88
CA THR A 89 -13.97 -4.36 -11.27
C THR A 89 -14.63 -2.97 -11.31
N PRO A 90 -14.40 -2.14 -12.37
CA PRO A 90 -15.03 -0.83 -12.50
C PRO A 90 -16.56 -0.89 -12.38
N GLU A 91 -17.21 -1.89 -12.98
CA GLU A 91 -18.67 -2.06 -12.95
C GLU A 91 -19.19 -2.28 -11.52
N LYS A 92 -18.39 -2.93 -10.69
CA LYS A 92 -18.78 -3.26 -9.31
C LYS A 92 -18.53 -2.10 -8.36
N VAL A 93 -17.40 -1.39 -8.49
CA VAL A 93 -16.94 -0.44 -7.46
C VAL A 93 -17.17 1.03 -7.78
N THR A 94 -17.37 1.43 -9.05
CA THR A 94 -17.47 2.85 -9.44
C THR A 94 -18.58 3.58 -8.67
N GLY A 95 -18.20 4.69 -8.04
CA GLY A 95 -19.09 5.57 -7.30
C GLY A 95 -19.67 4.96 -6.01
N LYS A 96 -19.07 3.86 -5.52
CA LYS A 96 -19.47 3.22 -4.27
C LYS A 96 -18.40 3.37 -3.20
N ARG A 97 -18.84 3.40 -1.95
CA ARG A 97 -17.97 3.30 -0.79
C ARG A 97 -17.80 1.82 -0.39
N ILE A 98 -16.57 1.41 -0.21
CA ILE A 98 -16.21 0.06 0.22
C ILE A 98 -15.93 0.07 1.72
N PHE A 99 -16.64 -0.75 2.49
CA PHE A 99 -16.44 -0.99 3.90
C PHE A 99 -15.68 -2.30 4.04
N ILE A 100 -14.40 -2.23 4.42
CA ILE A 100 -13.51 -3.40 4.39
C ILE A 100 -12.98 -3.77 5.77
N SER A 101 -12.93 -5.06 6.05
CA SER A 101 -12.30 -5.62 7.23
C SER A 101 -11.41 -6.80 6.86
N THR A 102 -10.12 -6.71 7.19
CA THR A 102 -9.13 -7.76 6.95
C THR A 102 -8.40 -8.13 8.24
N THR A 103 -7.78 -9.29 8.26
CA THR A 103 -7.10 -9.80 9.45
C THR A 103 -5.88 -8.95 9.83
N ASN A 104 -5.08 -8.53 8.86
CA ASN A 104 -3.79 -7.84 9.09
C ASN A 104 -3.81 -6.36 8.68
N GLY A 105 -4.20 -6.01 7.45
CA GLY A 105 -4.05 -4.66 6.88
C GLY A 105 -4.77 -3.55 7.65
N THR A 106 -5.89 -3.88 8.31
CA THR A 106 -6.64 -2.92 9.12
C THR A 106 -5.86 -2.46 10.35
N ARG A 107 -5.01 -3.32 10.92
CA ARG A 107 -4.21 -3.02 12.13
C ARG A 107 -3.11 -2.00 11.84
N ALA A 108 -2.40 -2.15 10.71
CA ALA A 108 -1.35 -1.21 10.31
C ALA A 108 -1.91 0.20 10.10
N LEU A 109 -3.03 0.32 9.37
CA LEU A 109 -3.70 1.61 9.17
C LEU A 109 -4.17 2.25 10.48
N GLN A 110 -4.81 1.47 11.35
CA GLN A 110 -5.27 1.97 12.65
C GLN A 110 -4.11 2.47 13.52
N ARG A 111 -2.97 1.76 13.46
CA ARG A 111 -1.79 2.13 14.22
C ARG A 111 -1.26 3.51 13.87
N VAL A 112 -1.31 3.87 12.59
CA VAL A 112 -0.72 5.11 12.08
C VAL A 112 -1.74 6.20 11.74
N GLN A 113 -3.03 5.96 11.96
CA GLN A 113 -4.12 6.86 11.54
C GLN A 113 -4.04 8.29 12.09
N ALA A 114 -3.27 8.52 13.16
CA ALA A 114 -3.06 9.82 13.77
C ALA A 114 -1.87 10.59 13.16
N ALA A 115 -1.11 10.02 12.21
CA ALA A 115 -0.06 10.74 11.51
C ALA A 115 -0.64 11.87 10.66
N ALA A 116 0.14 12.94 10.47
CA ALA A 116 -0.32 14.13 9.72
C ALA A 116 -0.73 13.78 8.26
N THR A 117 -0.02 12.84 7.65
CA THR A 117 -0.37 12.25 6.35
C THR A 117 -0.33 10.73 6.48
N VAL A 118 -1.39 10.04 6.04
CA VAL A 118 -1.43 8.58 6.00
C VAL A 118 -1.71 8.13 4.57
N LEU A 119 -0.86 7.25 4.07
CA LEU A 119 -0.97 6.63 2.75
C LEU A 119 -1.08 5.11 2.89
N THR A 120 -1.55 4.45 1.83
CA THR A 120 -1.32 3.02 1.65
C THR A 120 -0.51 2.76 0.39
N ALA A 121 0.36 1.77 0.46
CA ALA A 121 1.20 1.35 -0.65
C ALA A 121 1.13 -0.17 -0.87
N ALA A 122 1.29 -0.54 -2.13
CA ALA A 122 1.60 -1.87 -2.60
C ALA A 122 2.60 -1.75 -3.76
N LEU A 123 3.12 -2.85 -4.26
CA LEU A 123 4.05 -2.84 -5.40
C LEU A 123 3.42 -2.17 -6.64
N ILE A 124 2.12 -2.40 -6.86
CA ILE A 124 1.38 -1.91 -8.05
C ILE A 124 1.26 -0.39 -8.14
N ASN A 125 1.35 0.35 -7.02
CA ASN A 125 1.24 1.81 -6.98
C ASN A 125 2.46 2.51 -6.34
N ARG A 126 3.59 1.79 -6.22
CA ARG A 126 4.83 2.27 -5.62
C ARG A 126 5.28 3.61 -6.18
N LYS A 127 5.28 3.77 -7.51
CA LYS A 127 5.70 5.00 -8.21
C LYS A 127 4.90 6.22 -7.74
N SER A 128 3.59 6.11 -7.61
CA SER A 128 2.72 7.21 -7.14
C SER A 128 3.08 7.65 -5.73
N VAL A 129 3.39 6.70 -4.85
CA VAL A 129 3.83 6.96 -3.47
C VAL A 129 5.18 7.67 -3.46
N VAL A 130 6.16 7.15 -4.20
CA VAL A 130 7.51 7.73 -4.30
C VAL A 130 7.45 9.16 -4.81
N GLN A 131 6.74 9.42 -5.91
CA GLN A 131 6.59 10.76 -6.48
C GLN A 131 5.92 11.75 -5.53
N PHE A 132 4.93 11.31 -4.76
CA PHE A 132 4.31 12.13 -3.72
C PHE A 132 5.33 12.51 -2.64
N LEU A 133 6.10 11.55 -2.14
CA LEU A 133 7.09 11.77 -1.08
C LEU A 133 8.23 12.68 -1.53
N LEU A 134 8.71 12.52 -2.76
CA LEU A 134 9.72 13.40 -3.37
C LEU A 134 9.22 14.84 -3.52
N ASN A 135 7.94 15.01 -3.86
CA ASN A 135 7.32 16.32 -3.99
C ASN A 135 7.07 16.99 -2.64
N LYS A 136 6.56 16.24 -1.64
CA LYS A 136 6.16 16.76 -0.33
C LYS A 136 7.33 16.87 0.65
N GLN A 137 8.35 16.05 0.49
CA GLN A 137 9.55 16.00 1.34
C GLN A 137 9.26 16.00 2.85
N PRO A 138 8.38 15.10 3.35
CA PRO A 138 8.09 15.05 4.78
C PRO A 138 9.37 14.80 5.58
N GLU A 139 9.49 15.45 6.75
CA GLU A 139 10.68 15.33 7.59
C GLU A 139 10.92 13.88 8.03
N THR A 140 9.86 13.21 8.46
CA THR A 140 9.90 11.81 8.93
C THR A 140 8.87 10.97 8.20
N ILE A 141 9.28 9.78 7.77
CA ILE A 141 8.44 8.81 7.08
C ILE A 141 8.53 7.48 7.83
N TRP A 142 7.36 6.89 8.14
CA TRP A 142 7.28 5.51 8.57
C TRP A 142 6.63 4.66 7.49
N ILE A 143 7.26 3.54 7.12
CA ILE A 143 6.61 2.47 6.37
C ILE A 143 6.34 1.34 7.35
N VAL A 144 5.07 0.99 7.50
CA VAL A 144 4.61 0.01 8.47
C VAL A 144 3.98 -1.17 7.74
N GLY A 145 4.64 -2.31 7.79
CA GLY A 145 4.10 -3.58 7.33
C GLY A 145 2.95 -4.05 8.23
N SER A 146 1.99 -4.74 7.65
CA SER A 146 0.89 -5.35 8.41
C SER A 146 1.31 -6.61 9.15
N GLY A 147 2.39 -7.23 8.68
CA GLY A 147 2.89 -8.49 9.20
C GLY A 147 1.99 -9.67 8.84
N TRP A 148 2.48 -10.87 9.12
CA TRP A 148 1.73 -12.11 8.97
C TRP A 148 1.65 -12.84 10.33
N GLU A 149 0.42 -13.08 10.82
CA GLU A 149 0.18 -13.71 12.14
C GLU A 149 0.96 -13.03 13.30
N GLY A 150 1.06 -11.70 13.25
CA GLY A 150 1.78 -10.91 14.26
C GLY A 150 3.30 -10.92 14.13
N SER A 151 3.85 -11.51 13.06
CA SER A 151 5.27 -11.62 12.80
C SER A 151 5.67 -10.93 11.49
N TYR A 152 6.92 -11.13 11.08
CA TYR A 152 7.51 -10.59 9.85
C TYR A 152 6.75 -11.03 8.60
N SER A 153 6.55 -10.11 7.66
CA SER A 153 5.98 -10.34 6.33
C SER A 153 7.03 -10.01 5.26
N LEU A 154 7.35 -11.02 4.45
CA LEU A 154 8.37 -10.92 3.41
C LEU A 154 7.93 -9.99 2.28
N GLU A 155 6.67 -10.10 1.88
CA GLU A 155 6.04 -9.30 0.82
C GLU A 155 5.90 -7.82 1.20
N ASP A 156 5.56 -7.52 2.45
CA ASP A 156 5.46 -6.13 2.91
C ASP A 156 6.85 -5.50 3.00
N THR A 157 7.84 -6.26 3.47
CA THR A 157 9.22 -5.81 3.57
C THR A 157 9.83 -5.52 2.21
N VAL A 158 9.60 -6.37 1.20
CA VAL A 158 10.13 -6.10 -0.15
C VAL A 158 9.47 -4.88 -0.78
N CYS A 159 8.18 -4.64 -0.53
CA CYS A 159 7.49 -3.43 -0.97
C CYS A 159 8.06 -2.17 -0.28
N ALA A 160 8.28 -2.22 1.04
CA ALA A 160 8.94 -1.15 1.78
C ALA A 160 10.35 -0.86 1.24
N GLY A 161 11.11 -1.93 0.94
CA GLY A 161 12.44 -1.83 0.32
C GLY A 161 12.41 -1.21 -1.07
N ALA A 162 11.41 -1.53 -1.88
CA ALA A 162 11.21 -0.95 -3.21
C ALA A 162 10.97 0.57 -3.14
N ILE A 163 10.13 1.02 -2.20
CA ILE A 163 9.87 2.44 -1.95
C ILE A 163 11.15 3.13 -1.43
N ALA A 164 11.80 2.55 -0.44
CA ALA A 164 13.01 3.10 0.18
C ALA A 164 14.15 3.25 -0.83
N GLN A 165 14.39 2.23 -1.67
CA GLN A 165 15.40 2.26 -2.71
C GLN A 165 15.16 3.38 -3.72
N SER A 166 13.91 3.52 -4.20
CA SER A 166 13.57 4.59 -5.15
C SER A 166 13.73 5.97 -4.54
N LEU A 167 13.28 6.18 -3.30
CA LEU A 167 13.47 7.44 -2.57
C LEU A 167 14.95 7.77 -2.36
N LEU A 168 15.75 6.80 -1.95
CA LEU A 168 17.18 7.00 -1.76
C LEU A 168 17.88 7.37 -3.06
N ALA A 169 17.55 6.70 -4.17
CA ALA A 169 18.16 6.96 -5.48
C ALA A 169 17.78 8.35 -6.04
N GLU A 170 16.57 8.85 -5.78
CA GLU A 170 16.04 10.06 -6.39
C GLU A 170 16.10 11.30 -5.47
N SER A 171 16.21 11.12 -4.15
CA SER A 171 16.19 12.26 -3.19
C SER A 171 17.50 13.05 -3.13
N GLY A 172 18.62 12.47 -3.55
CA GLY A 172 19.95 13.06 -3.36
C GLY A 172 20.44 13.10 -1.92
N ILE A 173 19.71 12.50 -0.97
CA ILE A 173 20.08 12.46 0.45
C ILE A 173 21.12 11.35 0.66
N PRO A 174 22.24 11.59 1.39
CA PRO A 174 23.17 10.53 1.73
C PRO A 174 22.48 9.39 2.50
N ALA A 175 22.83 8.14 2.20
CA ALA A 175 22.18 6.97 2.80
C ALA A 175 22.19 6.97 4.33
N ILE A 176 23.27 7.45 4.93
CA ILE A 176 23.42 7.56 6.40
C ILE A 176 22.44 8.56 7.04
N ASP A 177 22.07 9.61 6.30
CA ASP A 177 21.13 10.63 6.77
C ASP A 177 19.67 10.24 6.45
N PHE A 178 19.48 9.39 5.44
CA PHE A 178 18.19 8.92 4.97
C PHE A 178 17.61 7.82 5.87
N ALA A 179 18.40 6.80 6.19
CA ALA A 179 17.93 5.67 6.99
C ALA A 179 17.77 6.04 8.47
N GLY A 180 16.60 5.75 9.02
CA GLY A 180 16.28 6.00 10.43
C GLY A 180 16.53 4.78 11.33
N ASN A 181 16.54 3.58 10.74
CA ASN A 181 16.80 2.30 11.40
C ASN A 181 17.44 1.30 10.42
N ASP A 182 17.95 0.19 10.94
CA ASP A 182 18.67 -0.82 10.15
C ASP A 182 17.73 -1.56 9.17
N GLU A 183 16.44 -1.64 9.50
CA GLU A 183 15.42 -2.27 8.67
C GLU A 183 15.31 -1.62 7.28
N VAL A 184 15.67 -0.34 7.15
CA VAL A 184 15.69 0.36 5.85
C VAL A 184 16.74 -0.28 4.94
N PHE A 185 17.95 -0.50 5.41
CA PHE A 185 19.01 -1.14 4.62
C PHE A 185 18.69 -2.60 4.34
N ALA A 186 18.15 -3.33 5.31
CA ALA A 186 17.76 -4.73 5.16
C ALA A 186 16.65 -4.87 4.08
N ALA A 187 15.64 -4.00 4.11
CA ALA A 187 14.56 -4.01 3.12
C ALA A 187 15.04 -3.63 1.71
N ILE A 188 15.93 -2.63 1.59
CA ILE A 188 16.56 -2.27 0.31
C ILE A 188 17.36 -3.46 -0.26
N ALA A 189 18.18 -4.11 0.56
CA ALA A 189 18.96 -5.28 0.14
C ALA A 189 18.06 -6.43 -0.33
N LEU A 190 16.95 -6.69 0.40
CA LEU A 190 15.95 -7.67 0.00
C LEU A 190 15.35 -7.32 -1.38
N TYR A 191 14.91 -6.08 -1.56
CA TYR A 191 14.33 -5.63 -2.82
C TYR A 191 15.33 -5.75 -3.98
N LEU A 192 16.56 -5.25 -3.83
CA LEU A 192 17.59 -5.31 -4.87
C LEU A 192 17.91 -6.73 -5.30
N HIS A 193 17.85 -7.70 -4.37
CA HIS A 193 18.06 -9.12 -4.71
C HIS A 193 16.88 -9.73 -5.48
N TRP A 194 15.65 -9.31 -5.20
CA TRP A 194 14.45 -9.93 -5.73
C TRP A 194 13.67 -9.11 -6.78
N GLN A 195 14.08 -7.87 -7.08
CA GLN A 195 13.32 -6.94 -7.92
C GLN A 195 12.89 -7.50 -9.28
N ASP A 196 13.68 -8.39 -9.88
CA ASP A 196 13.40 -9.03 -11.17
C ASP A 196 12.56 -10.30 -11.04
N ARG A 197 12.28 -10.76 -9.81
CA ARG A 197 11.62 -12.04 -9.50
C ARG A 197 10.62 -11.90 -8.35
N LEU A 198 9.89 -10.79 -8.28
CA LEU A 198 8.96 -10.50 -7.17
C LEU A 198 7.86 -11.55 -7.04
N HIS A 199 7.34 -12.06 -8.16
CA HIS A 199 6.33 -13.14 -8.12
C HIS A 199 6.86 -14.39 -7.41
N GLU A 200 8.08 -14.81 -7.75
CA GLU A 200 8.72 -15.96 -7.11
C GLU A 200 8.93 -15.72 -5.60
N LEU A 201 9.28 -14.49 -5.20
CA LEU A 201 9.40 -14.12 -3.79
C LEU A 201 8.06 -14.22 -3.07
N LEU A 202 7.00 -13.66 -3.66
CA LEU A 202 5.66 -13.69 -3.08
C LEU A 202 5.14 -15.13 -2.93
N GLU A 203 5.44 -16.01 -3.87
CA GLU A 203 5.12 -17.43 -3.75
C GLU A 203 5.85 -18.12 -2.60
N LYS A 204 7.08 -17.71 -2.30
CA LYS A 204 7.88 -18.27 -1.18
C LYS A 204 7.49 -17.71 0.20
N ALA A 205 6.85 -16.55 0.23
CA ALA A 205 6.40 -15.94 1.48
C ALA A 205 5.38 -16.84 2.20
N SER A 206 5.41 -16.87 3.52
CA SER A 206 4.48 -17.69 4.32
C SER A 206 3.02 -17.38 4.01
N HIS A 207 2.68 -16.11 3.87
CA HIS A 207 1.34 -15.68 3.45
C HIS A 207 1.04 -16.08 1.99
N GLY A 208 2.03 -15.96 1.09
CA GLY A 208 1.91 -16.42 -0.29
C GLY A 208 1.62 -17.91 -0.37
N GLN A 209 2.33 -18.75 0.39
CA GLN A 209 2.06 -20.18 0.50
C GLN A 209 0.64 -20.48 1.01
N ARG A 210 0.15 -19.68 1.96
CA ARG A 210 -1.24 -19.76 2.43
C ARG A 210 -2.24 -19.49 1.30
N LEU A 211 -2.01 -18.44 0.51
CA LEU A 211 -2.89 -18.09 -0.61
C LEU A 211 -2.84 -19.12 -1.75
N LEU A 212 -1.67 -19.70 -2.03
CA LEU A 212 -1.53 -20.83 -2.96
C LEU A 212 -2.38 -22.03 -2.49
N GLY A 213 -2.35 -22.34 -1.21
CA GLY A 213 -3.18 -23.39 -0.61
C GLY A 213 -4.70 -23.13 -0.74
N LEU A 214 -5.11 -21.87 -0.89
CA LEU A 214 -6.50 -21.47 -1.14
C LEU A 214 -6.85 -21.40 -2.65
N GLY A 215 -5.90 -21.67 -3.54
CA GLY A 215 -6.11 -21.68 -4.99
C GLY A 215 -6.17 -20.30 -5.65
N VAL A 216 -5.76 -19.22 -4.96
CA VAL A 216 -5.82 -17.83 -5.48
C VAL A 216 -4.50 -17.37 -6.10
N ILE A 217 -3.94 -18.18 -6.99
CA ILE A 217 -2.63 -17.96 -7.63
C ILE A 217 -2.59 -16.65 -8.42
N GLU A 218 -3.68 -16.28 -9.08
CA GLU A 218 -3.72 -15.07 -9.91
C GLU A 218 -3.59 -13.80 -9.05
N ASP A 219 -4.07 -13.82 -7.80
CA ASP A 219 -3.87 -12.71 -6.88
C ASP A 219 -2.37 -12.47 -6.61
N LEU A 220 -1.57 -13.53 -6.44
CA LEU A 220 -0.12 -13.38 -6.23
C LEU A 220 0.56 -12.76 -7.46
N LYS A 221 0.20 -13.21 -8.66
CA LYS A 221 0.73 -12.64 -9.90
C LYS A 221 0.40 -11.17 -10.03
N TYR A 222 -0.83 -10.80 -9.70
CA TYR A 222 -1.27 -9.40 -9.74
C TYR A 222 -0.55 -8.55 -8.69
N CYS A 223 -0.48 -9.02 -7.44
CA CYS A 223 0.18 -8.31 -6.35
C CYS A 223 1.71 -8.16 -6.54
N ALA A 224 2.33 -9.00 -7.36
CA ALA A 224 3.76 -8.93 -7.70
C ALA A 224 4.08 -7.92 -8.81
N GLN A 225 3.07 -7.39 -9.51
CA GLN A 225 3.30 -6.36 -10.54
C GLN A 225 3.77 -5.07 -9.88
N THR A 226 4.59 -4.30 -10.61
CA THR A 226 5.10 -3.02 -10.14
C THR A 226 4.61 -1.86 -10.98
N ASP A 227 4.19 -0.78 -10.33
CA ASP A 227 3.88 0.51 -10.95
C ASP A 227 2.82 0.44 -12.08
N THR A 228 1.86 -0.47 -11.94
CA THR A 228 0.78 -0.66 -12.93
C THR A 228 -0.41 0.28 -12.71
N LEU A 229 -0.49 0.92 -11.54
CA LEU A 229 -1.56 1.84 -11.19
C LEU A 229 -1.02 3.23 -10.81
N ASP A 230 -1.55 4.25 -11.47
CA ASP A 230 -1.29 5.67 -11.14
C ASP A 230 -2.30 6.16 -10.09
N VAL A 231 -2.36 5.49 -8.94
CA VAL A 231 -3.26 5.82 -7.83
C VAL A 231 -2.49 6.01 -6.53
N LEU A 232 -2.82 7.07 -5.81
CA LEU A 232 -2.30 7.34 -4.48
C LEU A 232 -3.47 7.31 -3.49
N PRO A 233 -3.65 6.21 -2.75
CA PRO A 233 -4.63 6.17 -1.66
C PRO A 233 -4.12 7.02 -0.49
N VAL A 234 -4.94 8.00 -0.07
CA VAL A 234 -4.64 8.89 1.05
C VAL A 234 -5.78 8.88 2.05
N GLN A 235 -5.47 8.91 3.33
CA GLN A 235 -6.47 9.03 4.37
C GLN A 235 -7.03 10.46 4.39
N ARG A 236 -8.34 10.60 4.19
CA ARG A 236 -9.07 11.88 4.32
C ARG A 236 -9.58 12.10 5.75
N GLU A 237 -10.09 11.04 6.35
CA GLU A 237 -10.57 10.96 7.73
C GLU A 237 -10.03 9.67 8.35
N PRO A 238 -9.91 9.55 9.68
CA PRO A 238 -9.40 8.34 10.30
C PRO A 238 -10.08 7.06 9.77
N GLY A 239 -9.27 6.19 9.15
CA GLY A 239 -9.74 4.94 8.55
C GLY A 239 -10.47 5.07 7.21
N VAL A 240 -10.57 6.27 6.61
CA VAL A 240 -11.20 6.48 5.30
C VAL A 240 -10.16 6.88 4.26
N LEU A 241 -9.90 5.99 3.33
CA LEU A 241 -8.99 6.20 2.20
C LEU A 241 -9.76 6.67 0.97
N VAL A 242 -9.18 7.63 0.28
CA VAL A 242 -9.68 8.13 -1.02
C VAL A 242 -8.54 8.20 -2.02
N LYS A 243 -8.87 8.25 -3.30
CA LYS A 243 -7.89 8.60 -4.34
C LYS A 243 -7.47 10.06 -4.16
N SER A 244 -6.17 10.30 -4.02
CA SER A 244 -5.60 11.65 -3.96
C SER A 244 -5.78 12.37 -5.29
N ASP A 245 -6.00 13.68 -5.23
CA ASP A 245 -5.94 14.57 -6.41
C ASP A 245 -4.50 14.90 -6.83
N PHE A 246 -3.51 14.37 -6.12
CA PHE A 246 -2.09 14.54 -6.46
C PHE A 246 -1.82 13.97 -7.84
N LYS A 247 -1.39 14.86 -8.75
CA LYS A 247 -0.99 14.46 -10.10
C LYS A 247 0.51 14.19 -10.09
N ILE A 248 0.90 13.03 -10.57
CA ILE A 248 2.31 12.71 -10.82
C ILE A 248 2.84 13.75 -11.82
N PRO A 249 3.88 14.54 -11.46
CA PRO A 249 4.50 15.44 -12.42
C PRO A 249 4.95 14.64 -13.64
N GLN A 250 4.50 15.03 -14.82
CA GLN A 250 5.07 14.46 -16.04
C GLN A 250 6.54 14.84 -16.05
N ALA A 251 7.42 13.84 -16.11
CA ALA A 251 8.84 14.09 -16.30
C ALA A 251 8.99 14.92 -17.58
N ASN A 252 9.48 16.14 -17.46
CA ASN A 252 9.97 16.87 -18.61
C ASN A 252 11.16 16.05 -19.12
N PHE A 253 10.95 15.29 -20.18
CA PHE A 253 12.04 14.67 -20.91
C PHE A 253 12.94 15.82 -21.34
N TRP A 254 14.08 15.96 -20.64
CA TRP A 254 15.15 16.81 -21.14
C TRP A 254 15.58 16.21 -22.47
N VAL A 255 15.18 16.88 -23.58
CA VAL A 255 15.68 16.58 -24.91
C VAL A 255 17.01 17.30 -24.99
N PRO A 256 18.14 16.58 -25.15
CA PRO A 256 19.42 17.24 -25.38
C PRO A 256 19.28 18.13 -26.64
N SER A 257 19.54 19.41 -26.46
CA SER A 257 19.65 20.31 -27.62
C SER A 257 20.74 19.77 -28.52
N SER A 258 20.36 19.32 -29.72
CA SER A 258 21.30 18.97 -30.75
C SER A 258 22.31 20.11 -30.91
N GLU A 259 23.58 19.80 -30.72
CA GLU A 259 24.70 20.69 -31.01
C GLU A 259 24.48 21.33 -32.38
N LYS A 260 24.36 22.65 -32.40
CA LYS A 260 24.53 23.44 -33.64
C LYS A 260 26.01 23.29 -33.98
N THR A 261 26.30 22.40 -34.93
CA THR A 261 27.54 22.47 -35.69
C THR A 261 27.57 23.82 -36.40
N ALA A 262 28.38 24.73 -35.87
CA ALA A 262 28.78 25.93 -36.57
C ALA A 262 29.91 25.57 -37.56
N ASN A 263 29.70 25.96 -38.81
CA ASN A 263 30.72 26.01 -39.85
C ASN A 263 31.88 26.97 -39.49
#